data_b98bc530d1b4d6a745c90c75d2cbca9c
#
_entry.id   b98bc530d1b4d6a745c90c75d2cbca9c
#
_cell.length_a   1.000
_cell.length_b   1.000
_cell.length_c   1.000
_cell.angle_alpha   90.00
_cell.angle_beta   90.00
_cell.angle_gamma   90.00
#
_symmetry.space_group_name_H-M   'P 1'
#
loop_
_entity.id
_entity.type
_entity.pdbx_description
1 polymer ?
#
loop_
_entity_poly.entity_id
_entity_poly.type
_entity_poly.pdbx_seq_one_letter_code
_entity_poly.pdbx_strand_id
1 'polypeptide(L)'
;MYHANILLIDDETAILQLLTTILEKEGFSHITTATSAEIALSLTEQNNYDLIILDVMLPGQSGFDICPIIRQKTDCPIFFLTAKTSDVDKISGFSYGADDYITKPFNPLEVVARMRAQLRRHMKQNIQEQRIYSFSFGRFEIDQHSAELTVDGNVVECSAQLFQLLLFFCENPNYVFSKEELYEKVWGAPAYNGDDNTVMVHIRKLREKIEQDPSKPEYIKTVRGLGYKFITK
;
A
#
# COMPACT_ATOMS: atom_id res chain seq x y z
N MET A 1 4.85 -9.67 -9.89
CA MET A 1 3.70 -10.56 -10.07
C MET A 1 4.11 -12.03 -9.97
N TYR A 2 5.14 -12.46 -10.68
CA TYR A 2 5.63 -13.86 -10.63
C TYR A 2 6.31 -14.26 -9.32
N HIS A 3 6.67 -13.32 -8.46
CA HIS A 3 7.26 -13.54 -7.13
C HIS A 3 6.23 -13.43 -6.00
N ALA A 4 4.93 -13.41 -6.33
CA ALA A 4 3.88 -13.38 -5.32
C ALA A 4 3.86 -14.68 -4.52
N ASN A 5 3.78 -14.56 -3.19
CA ASN A 5 3.63 -15.68 -2.27
C ASN A 5 2.15 -16.07 -2.21
N ILE A 6 1.83 -17.28 -2.62
CA ILE A 6 0.46 -17.78 -2.71
C ILE A 6 0.27 -18.92 -1.70
N LEU A 7 -0.82 -18.85 -0.92
CA LEU A 7 -1.23 -19.93 -0.03
C LEU A 7 -2.49 -20.59 -0.59
N LEU A 8 -2.44 -21.90 -0.78
CA LEU A 8 -3.58 -22.75 -1.19
C LEU A 8 -4.01 -23.60 -0.01
N ILE A 9 -5.30 -23.52 0.37
CA ILE A 9 -5.85 -24.23 1.52
C ILE A 9 -7.04 -25.08 1.04
N ASP A 10 -6.89 -26.39 1.05
CA ASP A 10 -7.93 -27.35 0.63
C ASP A 10 -7.56 -28.73 1.22
N ASP A 11 -8.51 -29.47 1.76
CA ASP A 11 -8.24 -30.82 2.28
C ASP A 11 -8.08 -31.86 1.16
N GLU A 12 -8.57 -31.56 -0.04
CA GLU A 12 -8.38 -32.38 -1.22
C GLU A 12 -7.01 -32.15 -1.86
N THR A 13 -6.05 -33.04 -1.59
CA THR A 13 -4.68 -32.95 -2.14
C THR A 13 -4.65 -32.92 -3.67
N ALA A 14 -5.63 -33.53 -4.35
CA ALA A 14 -5.76 -33.50 -5.80
C ALA A 14 -6.03 -32.07 -6.32
N ILE A 15 -6.83 -31.30 -5.61
CA ILE A 15 -7.11 -29.87 -5.95
C ILE A 15 -5.85 -29.03 -5.75
N LEU A 16 -5.17 -29.22 -4.62
CA LEU A 16 -3.90 -28.52 -4.35
C LEU A 16 -2.86 -28.81 -5.44
N GLN A 17 -2.67 -30.07 -5.84
CA GLN A 17 -1.76 -30.46 -6.90
C GLN A 17 -2.13 -29.87 -8.26
N LEU A 18 -3.43 -29.91 -8.61
CA LEU A 18 -3.93 -29.32 -9.84
C LEU A 18 -3.64 -27.82 -9.90
N LEU A 19 -4.00 -27.08 -8.86
CA LEU A 19 -3.79 -25.61 -8.79
C LEU A 19 -2.29 -25.29 -8.79
N THR A 20 -1.48 -25.98 -8.01
CA THR A 20 -0.03 -25.80 -7.98
C THR A 20 0.57 -25.99 -9.36
N THR A 21 0.26 -27.12 -10.03
CA THR A 21 0.80 -27.42 -11.37
C THR A 21 0.44 -26.32 -12.39
N ILE A 22 -0.77 -25.81 -12.34
CA ILE A 22 -1.23 -24.78 -13.28
C ILE A 22 -0.58 -23.43 -12.95
N LEU A 23 -0.53 -23.06 -11.67
CA LEU A 23 0.10 -21.82 -11.22
C LEU A 23 1.59 -21.79 -11.58
N GLU A 24 2.31 -22.91 -11.41
CA GLU A 24 3.71 -23.05 -11.82
C GLU A 24 3.88 -22.87 -13.34
N LYS A 25 3.03 -23.51 -14.14
CA LYS A 25 3.02 -23.33 -15.61
C LYS A 25 2.74 -21.86 -16.01
N GLU A 26 1.96 -21.15 -15.22
CA GLU A 26 1.64 -19.75 -15.43
C GLU A 26 2.69 -18.80 -14.82
N GLY A 27 3.80 -19.34 -14.29
CA GLY A 27 4.98 -18.61 -13.87
C GLY A 27 4.97 -18.15 -12.42
N PHE A 28 4.08 -18.67 -11.56
CA PHE A 28 4.14 -18.45 -10.12
C PHE A 28 5.11 -19.45 -9.49
N SER A 29 6.06 -18.98 -8.68
CA SER A 29 7.16 -19.81 -8.14
C SER A 29 7.10 -20.01 -6.62
N HIS A 30 6.30 -19.23 -5.91
CA HIS A 30 6.19 -19.28 -4.46
C HIS A 30 4.77 -19.70 -4.05
N ILE A 31 4.56 -21.02 -4.01
CA ILE A 31 3.25 -21.61 -3.71
C ILE A 31 3.42 -22.48 -2.46
N THR A 32 2.64 -22.19 -1.43
CA THR A 32 2.56 -22.98 -0.20
C THR A 32 1.18 -23.62 -0.13
N THR A 33 1.10 -24.84 0.38
CA THR A 33 -0.14 -25.58 0.51
C THR A 33 -0.44 -25.94 1.96
N ALA A 34 -1.71 -25.93 2.34
CA ALA A 34 -2.21 -26.39 3.64
C ALA A 34 -3.41 -27.30 3.44
N THR A 35 -3.46 -28.42 4.16
CA THR A 35 -4.51 -29.42 4.08
C THR A 35 -5.51 -29.35 5.23
N SER A 36 -5.32 -28.41 6.16
CA SER A 36 -6.24 -28.20 7.28
C SER A 36 -6.23 -26.74 7.74
N ALA A 37 -7.24 -26.37 8.51
CA ALA A 37 -7.36 -25.07 9.13
C ALA A 37 -6.18 -24.75 10.06
N GLU A 38 -5.73 -25.72 10.87
CA GLU A 38 -4.64 -25.54 11.83
C GLU A 38 -3.32 -25.24 11.12
N ILE A 39 -3.01 -25.98 10.04
CA ILE A 39 -1.82 -25.75 9.22
C ILE A 39 -1.89 -24.35 8.59
N ALA A 40 -3.05 -23.98 8.02
CA ALA A 40 -3.26 -22.68 7.40
C ALA A 40 -3.03 -21.52 8.38
N LEU A 41 -3.60 -21.60 9.59
CA LEU A 41 -3.43 -20.61 10.63
C LEU A 41 -1.96 -20.49 11.07
N SER A 42 -1.29 -21.63 11.28
CA SER A 42 0.15 -21.64 11.63
C SER A 42 1.02 -21.02 10.54
N LEU A 43 0.74 -21.30 9.27
CA LEU A 43 1.47 -20.74 8.13
C LEU A 43 1.25 -19.22 7.99
N THR A 44 0.04 -18.74 8.23
CA THR A 44 -0.27 -17.30 8.19
C THR A 44 0.27 -16.52 9.39
N GLU A 45 0.65 -17.20 10.48
CA GLU A 45 1.40 -16.61 11.59
C GLU A 45 2.88 -16.40 11.30
N GLN A 46 3.45 -17.28 10.49
CA GLN A 46 4.90 -17.33 10.25
C GLN A 46 5.32 -16.64 8.96
N ASN A 47 4.39 -16.45 8.01
CA ASN A 47 4.70 -15.97 6.67
C ASN A 47 3.67 -14.92 6.21
N ASN A 48 4.14 -14.04 5.33
CA ASN A 48 3.26 -13.11 4.61
C ASN A 48 2.92 -13.68 3.23
N TYR A 49 1.66 -13.58 2.86
CA TYR A 49 1.14 -14.01 1.57
C TYR A 49 0.55 -12.83 0.79
N ASP A 50 0.66 -12.87 -0.52
CA ASP A 50 0.11 -11.87 -1.43
C ASP A 50 -1.30 -12.24 -1.92
N LEU A 51 -1.66 -13.53 -1.81
CA LEU A 51 -2.98 -14.05 -2.12
C LEU A 51 -3.20 -15.40 -1.43
N ILE A 52 -4.41 -15.61 -0.92
CA ILE A 52 -4.84 -16.86 -0.30
C ILE A 52 -6.02 -17.43 -1.06
N ILE A 53 -5.98 -18.72 -1.39
CA ILE A 53 -7.13 -19.49 -1.85
C ILE A 53 -7.53 -20.43 -0.72
N LEU A 54 -8.79 -20.35 -0.30
CA LEU A 54 -9.29 -21.03 0.89
C LEU A 54 -10.56 -21.84 0.57
N ASP A 55 -10.49 -23.16 0.73
CA ASP A 55 -11.70 -23.96 0.69
C ASP A 55 -12.59 -23.65 1.90
N VAL A 56 -13.86 -23.54 1.65
CA VAL A 56 -14.90 -23.38 2.67
C VAL A 56 -15.12 -24.68 3.45
N MET A 57 -15.00 -25.81 2.79
CA MET A 57 -15.37 -27.14 3.33
C MET A 57 -14.16 -27.86 3.92
N LEU A 58 -13.46 -27.28 4.88
CA LEU A 58 -12.36 -27.96 5.58
C LEU A 58 -12.87 -28.83 6.74
N PRO A 59 -12.21 -29.96 7.01
CA PRO A 59 -12.58 -30.80 8.14
C PRO A 59 -12.26 -30.08 9.48
N GLY A 60 -13.18 -30.19 10.42
CA GLY A 60 -13.05 -29.61 11.77
C GLY A 60 -13.48 -28.15 11.85
N GLN A 61 -12.80 -27.24 11.20
CA GLN A 61 -13.14 -25.81 11.13
C GLN A 61 -13.41 -25.40 9.68
N SER A 62 -14.52 -24.72 9.46
CA SER A 62 -14.88 -24.19 8.12
C SER A 62 -13.91 -23.06 7.70
N GLY A 63 -13.69 -22.93 6.38
CA GLY A 63 -13.01 -21.77 5.83
C GLY A 63 -13.65 -20.44 6.23
N PHE A 64 -14.96 -20.41 6.45
CA PHE A 64 -15.66 -19.24 6.99
C PHE A 64 -15.25 -18.89 8.43
N ASP A 65 -14.90 -19.88 9.25
CA ASP A 65 -14.51 -19.66 10.65
C ASP A 65 -13.06 -19.10 10.72
N ILE A 66 -12.18 -19.57 9.84
CA ILE A 66 -10.76 -19.15 9.88
C ILE A 66 -10.49 -17.89 9.07
N CYS A 67 -11.30 -17.54 8.08
CA CYS A 67 -11.11 -16.35 7.25
C CYS A 67 -11.04 -15.04 8.08
N PRO A 68 -11.95 -14.78 9.06
CA PRO A 68 -11.84 -13.60 9.91
C PRO A 68 -10.56 -13.58 10.76
N ILE A 69 -10.05 -14.77 11.17
CA ILE A 69 -8.81 -14.87 11.95
C ILE A 69 -7.60 -14.50 11.07
N ILE A 70 -7.56 -15.03 9.85
CA ILE A 70 -6.53 -14.68 8.86
C ILE A 70 -6.60 -13.19 8.53
N ARG A 71 -7.80 -12.64 8.35
CA ARG A 71 -8.02 -11.24 8.00
C ARG A 71 -7.54 -10.25 9.06
N GLN A 72 -7.48 -10.64 10.34
CA GLN A 72 -6.88 -9.81 11.39
C GLN A 72 -5.36 -9.59 11.21
N LYS A 73 -4.72 -10.41 10.39
CA LYS A 73 -3.25 -10.41 10.22
C LYS A 73 -2.81 -9.93 8.83
N THR A 74 -3.71 -9.94 7.85
CA THR A 74 -3.36 -9.58 6.47
C THR A 74 -4.51 -8.96 5.71
N ASP A 75 -4.17 -7.98 4.86
CA ASP A 75 -5.07 -7.36 3.89
C ASP A 75 -4.94 -8.00 2.49
N CYS A 76 -4.17 -9.08 2.35
CA CYS A 76 -4.02 -9.75 1.07
C CYS A 76 -5.36 -10.33 0.57
N PRO A 77 -5.58 -10.40 -0.74
CA PRO A 77 -6.79 -10.99 -1.30
C PRO A 77 -7.00 -12.44 -0.85
N ILE A 78 -8.23 -12.75 -0.39
CA ILE A 78 -8.68 -14.10 -0.02
C ILE A 78 -9.80 -14.52 -0.96
N PHE A 79 -9.61 -15.64 -1.65
CA PHE A 79 -10.60 -16.26 -2.52
C PHE A 79 -11.18 -17.51 -1.88
N PHE A 80 -12.47 -17.59 -1.73
CA PHE A 80 -13.10 -18.85 -1.36
C PHE A 80 -13.25 -19.78 -2.55
N LEU A 81 -12.88 -21.06 -2.34
CA LEU A 81 -13.31 -22.18 -3.19
C LEU A 81 -14.42 -22.94 -2.45
N THR A 82 -15.51 -23.30 -3.14
CA THR A 82 -16.61 -23.99 -2.46
C THR A 82 -17.51 -24.77 -3.41
N ALA A 83 -18.05 -25.87 -2.92
CA ALA A 83 -19.14 -26.59 -3.57
C ALA A 83 -20.52 -25.93 -3.37
N LYS A 84 -20.63 -24.92 -2.47
CA LYS A 84 -21.89 -24.23 -2.19
C LYS A 84 -22.20 -23.21 -3.28
N THR A 85 -23.39 -23.31 -3.85
CA THR A 85 -23.84 -22.51 -5.01
C THR A 85 -24.91 -21.50 -4.67
N SER A 86 -25.46 -21.51 -3.43
CA SER A 86 -26.57 -20.62 -3.08
C SER A 86 -26.09 -19.16 -3.01
N ASP A 87 -26.93 -18.22 -3.42
CA ASP A 87 -26.62 -16.79 -3.35
C ASP A 87 -26.49 -16.30 -1.90
N VAL A 88 -27.16 -16.96 -0.96
CA VAL A 88 -27.04 -16.68 0.48
C VAL A 88 -25.66 -17.05 0.99
N ASP A 89 -25.07 -18.18 0.53
CA ASP A 89 -23.71 -18.57 0.91
C ASP A 89 -22.67 -17.61 0.34
N LYS A 90 -22.87 -17.09 -0.88
CA LYS A 90 -21.97 -16.07 -1.49
C LYS A 90 -22.03 -14.75 -0.74
N ILE A 91 -23.22 -14.24 -0.41
CA ILE A 91 -23.39 -12.99 0.35
C ILE A 91 -22.77 -13.13 1.74
N SER A 92 -22.96 -14.28 2.40
CA SER A 92 -22.33 -14.58 3.68
C SER A 92 -20.81 -14.63 3.54
N GLY A 93 -20.27 -15.23 2.47
CA GLY A 93 -18.82 -15.30 2.22
C GLY A 93 -18.12 -13.94 2.18
N PHE A 94 -18.72 -12.94 1.53
CA PHE A 94 -18.21 -11.57 1.53
C PHE A 94 -18.27 -10.91 2.92
N SER A 95 -19.26 -11.24 3.74
CA SER A 95 -19.36 -10.75 5.13
C SER A 95 -18.27 -11.30 6.04
N TYR A 96 -17.64 -12.44 5.68
CA TYR A 96 -16.47 -13.00 6.39
C TYR A 96 -15.13 -12.43 5.93
N GLY A 97 -15.14 -11.48 4.98
CA GLY A 97 -13.92 -10.76 4.56
C GLY A 97 -13.20 -11.36 3.34
N ALA A 98 -13.85 -12.20 2.54
CA ALA A 98 -13.29 -12.66 1.27
C ALA A 98 -13.45 -11.59 0.17
N ASP A 99 -12.52 -11.61 -0.79
CA ASP A 99 -12.47 -10.68 -1.93
C ASP A 99 -13.10 -11.27 -3.20
N ASP A 100 -13.14 -12.60 -3.32
CA ASP A 100 -13.77 -13.31 -4.43
C ASP A 100 -14.28 -14.68 -4.00
N TYR A 101 -15.16 -15.25 -4.82
CA TYR A 101 -15.84 -16.49 -4.54
C TYR A 101 -15.90 -17.35 -5.82
N ILE A 102 -15.36 -18.56 -5.77
CA ILE A 102 -15.24 -19.47 -6.89
C ILE A 102 -15.93 -20.78 -6.54
N THR A 103 -16.92 -21.18 -7.35
CA THR A 103 -17.69 -22.42 -7.13
C THR A 103 -17.00 -23.63 -7.77
N LYS A 104 -16.94 -24.72 -7.04
CA LYS A 104 -16.55 -26.05 -7.56
C LYS A 104 -17.76 -26.69 -8.32
N PRO A 105 -17.56 -27.30 -9.51
CA PRO A 105 -16.32 -27.41 -10.27
C PRO A 105 -15.94 -26.08 -10.96
N PHE A 106 -14.66 -25.74 -10.98
CA PHE A 106 -14.13 -24.53 -11.57
C PHE A 106 -13.18 -24.81 -12.74
N ASN A 107 -13.03 -23.84 -13.61
CA ASN A 107 -11.96 -23.85 -14.61
C ASN A 107 -10.67 -23.29 -13.97
N PRO A 108 -9.58 -24.07 -13.88
CA PRO A 108 -8.35 -23.59 -13.25
C PRO A 108 -7.75 -22.34 -13.93
N LEU A 109 -7.91 -22.19 -15.25
CA LEU A 109 -7.46 -20.97 -15.94
C LEU A 109 -8.28 -19.73 -15.56
N GLU A 110 -9.56 -19.92 -15.20
CA GLU A 110 -10.39 -18.84 -14.66
C GLU A 110 -9.87 -18.39 -13.29
N VAL A 111 -9.52 -19.34 -12.42
CA VAL A 111 -8.90 -19.06 -11.11
C VAL A 111 -7.64 -18.22 -11.31
N VAL A 112 -6.73 -18.62 -12.20
CA VAL A 112 -5.51 -17.89 -12.53
C VAL A 112 -5.80 -16.48 -13.04
N ALA A 113 -6.79 -16.33 -13.92
CA ALA A 113 -7.14 -15.01 -14.46
C ALA A 113 -7.65 -14.06 -13.37
N ARG A 114 -8.50 -14.56 -12.46
CA ARG A 114 -9.02 -13.80 -11.31
C ARG A 114 -7.89 -13.42 -10.34
N MET A 115 -7.01 -14.39 -10.01
CA MET A 115 -5.83 -14.15 -9.18
C MET A 115 -4.94 -13.05 -9.75
N ARG A 116 -4.61 -13.11 -11.05
CA ARG A 116 -3.81 -12.08 -11.73
C ARG A 116 -4.47 -10.71 -11.68
N ALA A 117 -5.77 -10.64 -11.87
CA ALA A 117 -6.51 -9.39 -11.80
C ALA A 117 -6.45 -8.78 -10.40
N GLN A 118 -6.62 -9.59 -9.37
CA GLN A 118 -6.63 -9.15 -7.98
C GLN A 118 -5.23 -8.80 -7.47
N LEU A 119 -4.23 -9.63 -7.75
CA LEU A 119 -2.82 -9.31 -7.45
C LEU A 119 -2.40 -7.99 -8.07
N ARG A 120 -2.79 -7.73 -9.32
CA ARG A 120 -2.49 -6.44 -9.98
C ARG A 120 -3.16 -5.26 -9.28
N ARG A 121 -4.38 -5.41 -8.76
CA ARG A 121 -5.07 -4.36 -7.99
C ARG A 121 -4.39 -4.14 -6.65
N HIS A 122 -4.15 -5.20 -5.90
CA HIS A 122 -3.52 -5.16 -4.59
C HIS A 122 -2.11 -4.57 -4.65
N MET A 123 -1.28 -5.01 -5.60
CA MET A 123 0.04 -4.42 -5.83
C MET A 123 -0.01 -2.95 -6.25
N LYS A 124 -1.03 -2.53 -7.02
CA LYS A 124 -1.22 -1.12 -7.36
C LYS A 124 -1.67 -0.30 -6.16
N GLN A 125 -2.54 -0.83 -5.31
CA GLN A 125 -2.98 -0.19 -4.07
C GLN A 125 -1.80 -0.06 -3.10
N ASN A 126 -1.02 -1.10 -2.88
CA ASN A 126 0.18 -1.05 -2.04
C ASN A 126 1.24 -0.08 -2.58
N ILE A 127 1.42 0.00 -3.91
CA ILE A 127 2.30 1.01 -4.53
C ILE A 127 1.71 2.42 -4.37
N GLN A 128 0.38 2.58 -4.43
CA GLN A 128 -0.29 3.85 -4.20
C GLN A 128 -0.25 4.26 -2.73
N GLU A 129 -0.46 3.33 -1.80
CA GLU A 129 -0.32 3.56 -0.36
C GLU A 129 1.14 3.88 0.02
N GLN A 130 2.12 3.14 -0.51
CA GLN A 130 3.54 3.50 -0.35
C GLN A 130 3.88 4.85 -1.00
N ARG A 131 3.22 5.23 -2.11
CA ARG A 131 3.38 6.56 -2.71
C ARG A 131 2.68 7.68 -1.93
N ILE A 132 1.68 7.36 -1.10
CA ILE A 132 1.00 8.33 -0.23
C ILE A 132 1.88 8.69 0.97
N TYR A 133 2.76 7.78 1.40
CA TYR A 133 3.61 7.99 2.58
C TYR A 133 5.05 8.40 2.27
N SER A 134 5.54 8.19 1.05
CA SER A 134 6.87 8.62 0.64
C SER A 134 6.87 9.33 -0.70
N PHE A 135 7.62 10.44 -0.76
CA PHE A 135 7.83 11.22 -1.98
C PHE A 135 9.32 11.22 -2.30
N SER A 136 9.68 10.86 -3.53
CA SER A 136 11.06 10.87 -4.02
C SER A 136 11.19 11.83 -5.21
N PHE A 137 12.12 12.78 -5.10
CA PHE A 137 12.35 13.84 -6.08
C PHE A 137 13.85 13.92 -6.44
N GLY A 138 14.35 12.85 -7.02
CA GLY A 138 15.72 12.77 -7.49
C GLY A 138 16.77 12.90 -6.39
N ARG A 139 16.98 14.10 -5.85
CA ARG A 139 17.97 14.35 -4.82
C ARG A 139 17.51 14.02 -3.40
N PHE A 140 16.25 14.18 -3.10
CA PHE A 140 15.72 13.95 -1.76
C PHE A 140 14.49 13.06 -1.75
N GLU A 141 14.29 12.41 -0.64
CA GLU A 141 13.15 11.57 -0.34
C GLU A 141 12.59 11.94 1.03
N ILE A 142 11.27 12.04 1.15
CA ILE A 142 10.58 12.28 2.40
C ILE A 142 9.64 11.13 2.66
N ASP A 143 9.76 10.49 3.81
CA ASP A 143 8.89 9.42 4.26
C ASP A 143 8.03 9.90 5.43
N GLN A 144 6.73 9.95 5.20
CA GLN A 144 5.74 10.42 6.18
C GLN A 144 5.59 9.44 7.35
N HIS A 145 5.77 8.14 7.12
CA HIS A 145 5.57 7.11 8.13
C HIS A 145 6.71 7.09 9.15
N SER A 146 7.96 7.14 8.68
CA SER A 146 9.13 7.24 9.56
C SER A 146 9.43 8.67 10.02
N ALA A 147 8.77 9.68 9.41
CA ALA A 147 9.05 11.11 9.58
C ALA A 147 10.52 11.48 9.25
N GLU A 148 11.10 10.81 8.24
CA GLU A 148 12.49 10.98 7.82
C GLU A 148 12.59 11.76 6.52
N LEU A 149 13.61 12.63 6.45
CA LEU A 149 14.06 13.29 5.24
C LEU A 149 15.44 12.75 4.87
N THR A 150 15.55 12.17 3.68
CA THR A 150 16.83 11.70 3.12
C THR A 150 17.23 12.61 1.97
N VAL A 151 18.49 13.05 1.95
CA VAL A 151 19.07 13.89 0.88
C VAL A 151 20.38 13.25 0.42
N ASP A 152 20.53 13.01 -0.87
CA ASP A 152 21.68 12.33 -1.46
C ASP A 152 22.02 10.99 -0.76
N GLY A 153 20.97 10.24 -0.33
CA GLY A 153 21.08 8.95 0.35
C GLY A 153 21.42 9.03 1.85
N ASN A 154 21.49 10.23 2.45
CA ASN A 154 21.78 10.40 3.87
C ASN A 154 20.56 10.97 4.60
N VAL A 155 20.26 10.46 5.79
CA VAL A 155 19.21 10.99 6.65
C VAL A 155 19.63 12.38 7.15
N VAL A 156 18.75 13.37 6.98
CA VAL A 156 18.97 14.77 7.35
C VAL A 156 18.01 15.17 8.46
N GLU A 157 18.54 15.65 9.58
CA GLU A 157 17.69 16.16 10.66
C GLU A 157 16.78 17.28 10.16
N CYS A 158 15.48 17.13 10.46
CA CYS A 158 14.46 18.08 10.08
C CYS A 158 13.54 18.35 11.28
N SER A 159 13.34 19.62 11.62
CA SER A 159 12.35 19.94 12.66
C SER A 159 10.95 19.62 12.18
N ALA A 160 10.03 19.35 13.10
CA ALA A 160 8.65 19.00 12.78
C ALA A 160 7.99 20.01 11.82
N GLN A 161 8.16 21.31 12.03
CA GLN A 161 7.61 22.36 11.17
C GLN A 161 8.23 22.37 9.77
N LEU A 162 9.56 22.15 9.66
CA LEU A 162 10.21 22.03 8.35
C LEU A 162 9.75 20.80 7.60
N PHE A 163 9.59 19.68 8.30
CA PHE A 163 9.08 18.44 7.75
C PHE A 163 7.65 18.62 7.23
N GLN A 164 6.76 19.18 8.03
CA GLN A 164 5.37 19.44 7.64
C GLN A 164 5.25 20.40 6.44
N LEU A 165 6.07 21.45 6.41
CA LEU A 165 6.09 22.39 5.28
C LEU A 165 6.56 21.71 3.99
N LEU A 166 7.59 20.87 4.07
CA LEU A 166 8.09 20.12 2.90
C LEU A 166 7.05 19.10 2.44
N LEU A 167 6.47 18.34 3.37
CA LEU A 167 5.41 17.37 3.09
C LEU A 167 4.21 18.03 2.39
N PHE A 168 3.73 19.16 2.92
CA PHE A 168 2.65 19.94 2.31
C PHE A 168 2.96 20.32 0.85
N PHE A 169 4.18 20.73 0.56
CA PHE A 169 4.62 21.00 -0.81
C PHE A 169 4.66 19.76 -1.69
N CYS A 170 5.12 18.63 -1.16
CA CYS A 170 5.18 17.36 -1.89
C CYS A 170 3.78 16.83 -2.24
N GLU A 171 2.82 17.04 -1.36
CA GLU A 171 1.41 16.68 -1.57
C GLU A 171 0.70 17.62 -2.57
N ASN A 172 1.19 18.85 -2.74
CA ASN A 172 0.58 19.88 -3.58
C ASN A 172 1.55 20.40 -4.66
N PRO A 173 2.11 19.55 -5.52
CA PRO A 173 3.08 19.96 -6.51
C PRO A 173 2.46 20.91 -7.54
N ASN A 174 3.26 21.87 -8.00
CA ASN A 174 2.90 22.83 -9.03
C ASN A 174 1.82 23.87 -8.65
N TYR A 175 1.29 23.86 -7.46
CA TYR A 175 0.43 24.93 -6.95
C TYR A 175 1.25 26.08 -6.37
N VAL A 176 0.75 27.29 -6.50
CA VAL A 176 1.32 28.51 -5.88
C VAL A 176 0.54 28.79 -4.61
N PHE A 177 1.25 28.91 -3.50
CA PHE A 177 0.66 29.26 -2.20
C PHE A 177 1.22 30.60 -1.72
N SER A 178 0.37 31.47 -1.22
CA SER A 178 0.80 32.68 -0.52
C SER A 178 1.49 32.33 0.82
N LYS A 179 2.14 33.28 1.45
CA LYS A 179 2.76 33.07 2.76
C LYS A 179 1.69 32.82 3.83
N GLU A 180 0.59 33.53 3.74
CA GLU A 180 -0.54 33.41 4.64
C GLU A 180 -1.17 31.99 4.55
N GLU A 181 -1.42 31.53 3.32
CA GLU A 181 -1.93 30.17 3.10
C GLU A 181 -0.97 29.10 3.63
N LEU A 182 0.33 29.23 3.39
CA LEU A 182 1.32 28.30 3.91
C LEU A 182 1.34 28.32 5.44
N TYR A 183 1.25 29.49 6.05
CA TYR A 183 1.22 29.62 7.50
C TYR A 183 -0.01 28.93 8.09
N GLU A 184 -1.20 29.24 7.59
CA GLU A 184 -2.46 28.66 8.06
C GLU A 184 -2.49 27.14 7.89
N LYS A 185 -2.00 26.62 6.75
CA LYS A 185 -2.03 25.18 6.45
C LYS A 185 -1.01 24.37 7.27
N VAL A 186 0.16 24.94 7.54
CA VAL A 186 1.27 24.19 8.19
C VAL A 186 1.31 24.44 9.70
N TRP A 187 0.95 25.64 10.15
CA TRP A 187 0.94 25.97 11.59
C TRP A 187 -0.43 25.92 12.25
N GLY A 188 -1.50 25.82 11.45
CA GLY A 188 -2.86 25.63 11.97
C GLY A 188 -3.45 26.84 12.68
N ALA A 189 -2.90 28.03 12.45
CA ALA A 189 -3.35 29.28 13.06
C ALA A 189 -3.55 30.36 11.98
N PRO A 190 -4.52 31.29 12.17
CA PRO A 190 -4.69 32.42 11.26
C PRO A 190 -3.40 33.25 11.18
N ALA A 191 -3.04 33.67 9.98
CA ALA A 191 -1.84 34.50 9.79
C ALA A 191 -2.09 35.93 10.30
N TYR A 192 -1.26 36.41 11.22
CA TYR A 192 -1.26 37.78 11.71
C TYR A 192 0.00 38.52 11.22
N ASN A 193 0.01 39.87 11.33
CA ASN A 193 1.14 40.70 10.93
C ASN A 193 2.43 40.29 11.65
N GLY A 194 3.36 39.69 10.93
CA GLY A 194 4.65 39.17 11.43
C GLY A 194 4.92 37.71 11.08
N ASP A 195 3.92 36.92 10.75
CA ASP A 195 4.02 35.49 10.41
C ASP A 195 4.68 35.25 9.04
N ASP A 196 4.66 36.26 8.16
CA ASP A 196 5.38 36.30 6.89
C ASP A 196 6.87 35.96 7.02
N ASN A 197 7.54 36.45 8.09
CA ASN A 197 8.94 36.18 8.35
C ASN A 197 9.18 34.71 8.73
N THR A 198 8.23 34.11 9.44
CA THR A 198 8.30 32.71 9.85
C THR A 198 8.36 31.79 8.64
N VAL A 199 7.44 31.96 7.68
CA VAL A 199 7.41 31.17 6.45
C VAL A 199 8.70 31.40 5.64
N MET A 200 9.15 32.64 5.47
CA MET A 200 10.37 32.94 4.71
C MET A 200 11.61 32.27 5.30
N VAL A 201 11.75 32.27 6.64
CA VAL A 201 12.85 31.61 7.33
C VAL A 201 12.81 30.08 7.12
N HIS A 202 11.61 29.49 7.18
CA HIS A 202 11.46 28.04 6.98
C HIS A 202 11.70 27.64 5.51
N ILE A 203 11.24 28.42 4.54
CA ILE A 203 11.55 28.23 3.12
C ILE A 203 13.07 28.28 2.89
N ARG A 204 13.76 29.27 3.48
CA ARG A 204 15.21 29.35 3.37
C ARG A 204 15.90 28.11 3.95
N LYS A 205 15.51 27.68 5.16
CA LYS A 205 16.07 26.48 5.80
C LYS A 205 15.79 25.22 5.01
N LEU A 206 14.60 25.08 4.38
CA LEU A 206 14.31 23.95 3.49
C LEU A 206 15.22 23.95 2.28
N ARG A 207 15.38 25.10 1.62
CA ARG A 207 16.29 25.21 0.48
C ARG A 207 17.72 24.82 0.84
N GLU A 208 18.20 25.25 2.01
CA GLU A 208 19.53 24.87 2.51
C GLU A 208 19.70 23.35 2.69
N LYS A 209 18.59 22.62 2.91
CA LYS A 209 18.62 21.15 3.05
C LYS A 209 18.46 20.42 1.72
N ILE A 210 17.46 20.78 0.90
CA ILE A 210 17.06 19.96 -0.26
C ILE A 210 17.60 20.46 -1.60
N GLU A 211 17.97 21.73 -1.73
CA GLU A 211 18.49 22.28 -2.99
C GLU A 211 19.99 22.07 -3.12
N GLN A 212 20.48 21.89 -4.32
CA GLN A 212 21.93 21.85 -4.58
C GLN A 212 22.58 23.23 -4.40
N ASP A 213 21.89 24.28 -4.85
CA ASP A 213 22.25 25.67 -4.65
C ASP A 213 21.01 26.43 -4.11
N PRO A 214 20.97 26.74 -2.80
CA PRO A 214 19.85 27.47 -2.20
C PRO A 214 19.56 28.83 -2.83
N SER A 215 20.54 29.46 -3.49
CA SER A 215 20.39 30.75 -4.18
C SER A 215 19.72 30.60 -5.55
N LYS A 216 19.77 29.38 -6.13
CA LYS A 216 19.16 29.01 -7.40
C LYS A 216 18.23 27.80 -7.22
N PRO A 217 17.19 27.91 -6.39
CA PRO A 217 16.39 26.77 -6.00
C PRO A 217 15.73 26.12 -7.23
N GLU A 218 15.74 24.80 -7.27
CA GLU A 218 15.11 24.01 -8.36
C GLU A 218 13.74 23.48 -7.93
N TYR A 219 13.58 23.10 -6.68
CA TYR A 219 12.32 22.53 -6.14
C TYR A 219 11.39 23.62 -5.62
N ILE A 220 11.82 24.46 -4.68
CA ILE A 220 10.96 25.48 -4.09
C ILE A 220 11.22 26.83 -4.78
N LYS A 221 10.40 27.17 -5.76
CA LYS A 221 10.48 28.44 -6.51
C LYS A 221 9.71 29.57 -5.82
N THR A 222 10.28 30.77 -5.86
CA THR A 222 9.55 31.99 -5.50
C THR A 222 8.78 32.50 -6.72
N VAL A 223 7.48 32.71 -6.57
CA VAL A 223 6.64 33.37 -7.56
C VAL A 223 6.41 34.80 -7.08
N ARG A 224 7.10 35.78 -7.71
CA ARG A 224 7.11 37.19 -7.27
C ARG A 224 5.69 37.74 -7.12
N GLY A 225 5.40 38.29 -5.96
CA GLY A 225 4.10 38.90 -5.63
C GLY A 225 2.99 37.90 -5.29
N LEU A 226 3.23 36.56 -5.41
CA LEU A 226 2.22 35.54 -5.18
C LEU A 226 2.59 34.54 -4.08
N GLY A 227 3.89 34.24 -3.87
CA GLY A 227 4.30 33.29 -2.85
C GLY A 227 5.30 32.25 -3.33
N TYR A 228 5.09 31.00 -3.00
CA TYR A 228 5.98 29.89 -3.27
C TYR A 228 5.29 28.75 -4.00
N LYS A 229 6.07 28.00 -4.80
CA LYS A 229 5.61 26.86 -5.59
C LYS A 229 6.66 25.76 -5.52
N PHE A 230 6.21 24.54 -5.31
CA PHE A 230 7.05 23.34 -5.43
C PHE A 230 6.94 22.78 -6.85
N ILE A 231 8.08 22.46 -7.45
CA ILE A 231 8.18 21.93 -8.81
C ILE A 231 8.73 20.52 -8.75
N THR A 232 8.01 19.56 -9.30
CA THR A 232 8.50 18.20 -9.54
C THR A 232 9.24 18.15 -10.88
N LYS A 233 10.43 17.58 -10.87
CA LYS A 233 11.17 17.24 -12.10
C LYS A 233 10.81 15.85 -12.57
#